data_53af452c7bfd5c60b3f9786389f2b68f
#
_entry.id   53af452c7bfd5c60b3f9786389f2b68f
#
_cell.length_a   1.000
_cell.length_b   1.000
_cell.length_c   1.000
_cell.angle_alpha   90.00
_cell.angle_beta   90.00
_cell.angle_gamma   90.00
#
_symmetry.space_group_name_H-M   'P 1'
#
loop_
_entity.id
_entity.type
_entity.pdbx_description
1 polymer ?
#
loop_
_entity_poly.entity_id
_entity_poly.type
_entity_poly.pdbx_seq_one_letter_code
_entity_poly.pdbx_strand_id
1 'polypeptide(L)'
;VLDYLEEKGMLENTMIVYTSDQGFYMGEHGWFDKRFMYEESFRTPLLVRLPGGKKGDVAELVQNIDYGPTILDLAGIQKPEEMQGESFLPLLKGEKAPEWRKSLYYHFYEYPAEHMVCRHFGVRTDRYKLIHYYNDIDSWELFDLQEDPSEMNNLYGKPGTEEITKELKAELKRLQEYYDDPIRKEFVIE
;
A
#
# COMPACT_ATOMS: atom_id res chain seq x y z
N VAL A 1 16.82 -10.98 19.71
CA VAL A 1 15.46 -11.56 19.85
C VAL A 1 15.44 -12.97 19.34
N LEU A 2 15.89 -13.24 18.09
CA LEU A 2 15.88 -14.59 17.49
C LEU A 2 16.61 -15.63 18.37
N ASP A 3 17.86 -15.34 18.76
CA ASP A 3 18.68 -16.21 19.61
C ASP A 3 17.98 -16.53 20.94
N TYR A 4 17.31 -15.54 21.55
CA TYR A 4 16.55 -15.73 22.78
C TYR A 4 15.36 -16.67 22.58
N LEU A 5 14.60 -16.50 21.48
CA LEU A 5 13.48 -17.38 21.17
C LEU A 5 13.95 -18.82 20.90
N GLU A 6 15.09 -18.99 20.26
CA GLU A 6 15.71 -20.29 20.01
C GLU A 6 16.16 -20.96 21.31
N GLU A 7 16.91 -20.25 22.17
CA GLU A 7 17.33 -20.70 23.48
C GLU A 7 16.16 -21.15 24.38
N LYS A 8 15.01 -20.48 24.25
CA LYS A 8 13.79 -20.79 25.01
C LYS A 8 12.91 -21.85 24.35
N GLY A 9 13.30 -22.37 23.19
CA GLY A 9 12.49 -23.33 22.42
C GLY A 9 11.17 -22.77 21.90
N MET A 10 11.07 -21.46 21.78
CA MET A 10 9.84 -20.74 21.35
C MET A 10 9.83 -20.42 19.86
N LEU A 11 10.99 -20.44 19.20
CA LEU A 11 11.16 -19.98 17.82
C LEU A 11 10.25 -20.73 16.84
N GLU A 12 10.06 -22.03 17.04
CA GLU A 12 9.25 -22.88 16.16
C GLU A 12 7.74 -22.74 16.40
N ASN A 13 7.33 -21.96 17.39
CA ASN A 13 5.93 -21.65 17.67
C ASN A 13 5.66 -20.13 17.70
N THR A 14 6.51 -19.33 17.04
CA THR A 14 6.39 -17.87 17.03
C THR A 14 6.47 -17.34 15.60
N MET A 15 5.41 -16.66 15.15
CA MET A 15 5.49 -15.82 13.96
C MET A 15 6.25 -14.54 14.29
N ILE A 16 7.18 -14.17 13.44
CA ILE A 16 7.97 -12.94 13.59
C ILE A 16 7.72 -12.07 12.37
N VAL A 17 7.33 -10.84 12.63
CA VAL A 17 7.11 -9.83 11.58
C VAL A 17 8.06 -8.66 11.84
N TYR A 18 8.87 -8.32 10.84
CA TYR A 18 9.68 -7.11 10.81
C TYR A 18 9.13 -6.19 9.74
N THR A 19 8.66 -5.03 10.13
CA THR A 19 8.03 -4.05 9.24
C THR A 19 8.14 -2.64 9.80
N SER A 20 7.60 -1.67 9.07
CA SER A 20 7.40 -0.29 9.51
C SER A 20 5.95 0.14 9.23
N ASP A 21 5.47 1.13 9.96
CA ASP A 21 4.18 1.77 9.73
C ASP A 21 4.18 2.58 8.42
N GLN A 22 5.30 3.22 8.11
CA GLN A 22 5.49 4.06 6.92
C GLN A 22 6.98 4.19 6.59
N GLY A 23 7.30 4.54 5.34
CA GLY A 23 8.65 4.94 4.93
C GLY A 23 8.97 6.40 5.32
N PHE A 24 10.06 6.94 4.78
CA PHE A 24 10.54 8.28 5.13
C PHE A 24 11.41 8.86 4.03
N TYR A 25 11.21 10.14 3.69
CA TYR A 25 12.09 10.91 2.80
C TYR A 25 13.29 11.45 3.56
N MET A 26 14.47 11.27 3.01
CA MET A 26 15.72 11.81 3.56
C MET A 26 16.38 12.83 2.60
N GLY A 27 15.57 13.44 1.74
CA GLY A 27 15.98 14.40 0.72
C GLY A 27 15.41 14.11 -0.67
N GLU A 28 14.87 12.90 -0.88
CA GLU A 28 14.22 12.53 -2.13
C GLU A 28 13.04 13.47 -2.39
N HIS A 29 12.77 13.80 -3.66
CA HIS A 29 11.79 14.79 -4.09
C HIS A 29 11.96 16.19 -3.45
N GLY A 30 13.14 16.49 -2.89
CA GLY A 30 13.40 17.72 -2.12
C GLY A 30 12.64 17.76 -0.78
N TRP A 31 12.19 16.64 -0.27
CA TRP A 31 11.38 16.52 0.94
C TRP A 31 12.14 15.83 2.09
N PHE A 32 11.78 16.19 3.30
CA PHE A 32 12.23 15.53 4.51
C PHE A 32 11.01 15.30 5.41
N ASP A 33 10.64 14.10 5.70
CA ASP A 33 9.50 13.60 6.45
C ASP A 33 8.80 12.45 5.67
N LYS A 34 7.47 12.33 5.72
CA LYS A 34 6.67 11.28 5.13
C LYS A 34 5.33 11.82 4.60
N ARG A 35 4.39 11.00 4.22
CA ARG A 35 2.97 11.23 3.88
C ARG A 35 2.65 11.34 2.40
N PHE A 36 3.48 11.93 1.56
CA PHE A 36 3.25 11.82 0.11
C PHE A 36 3.28 10.35 -0.34
N MET A 37 2.52 10.03 -1.37
CA MET A 37 2.33 8.65 -1.85
C MET A 37 3.51 8.12 -2.69
N TYR A 38 4.67 8.78 -2.72
CA TYR A 38 5.85 8.24 -3.42
C TYR A 38 6.45 7.06 -2.66
N GLU A 39 7.16 6.19 -3.36
CA GLU A 39 7.63 4.89 -2.82
C GLU A 39 8.47 5.03 -1.54
N GLU A 40 9.27 6.09 -1.38
CA GLU A 40 10.08 6.33 -0.18
C GLU A 40 9.24 6.42 1.10
N SER A 41 8.05 6.99 1.01
CA SER A 41 7.10 7.07 2.12
C SER A 41 6.09 5.92 2.13
N PHE A 42 5.68 5.45 0.95
CA PHE A 42 4.57 4.51 0.81
C PHE A 42 5.00 3.05 0.94
N ARG A 43 6.20 2.71 0.46
CA ARG A 43 6.72 1.35 0.49
C ARG A 43 7.50 1.11 1.78
N THR A 44 7.07 0.10 2.55
CA THR A 44 7.74 -0.33 3.78
C THR A 44 8.35 -1.71 3.64
N PRO A 45 9.41 -2.04 4.40
CA PRO A 45 9.89 -3.41 4.46
C PRO A 45 8.83 -4.32 5.10
N LEU A 46 8.71 -5.54 4.60
CA LEU A 46 7.92 -6.59 5.23
C LEU A 46 8.68 -7.91 5.16
N LEU A 47 9.21 -8.35 6.29
CA LEU A 47 9.85 -9.64 6.45
C LEU A 47 9.05 -10.47 7.44
N VAL A 48 8.63 -11.65 7.03
CA VAL A 48 7.82 -12.53 7.87
C VAL A 48 8.49 -13.90 8.00
N ARG A 49 8.70 -14.34 9.24
CA ARG A 49 9.00 -15.71 9.55
C ARG A 49 7.75 -16.37 10.12
N LEU A 50 7.19 -17.30 9.36
CA LEU A 50 6.10 -18.16 9.80
C LEU A 50 6.66 -19.58 10.05
N PRO A 51 6.49 -20.17 11.25
CA PRO A 51 6.86 -21.56 11.48
C PRO A 51 6.16 -22.51 10.48
N GLY A 52 6.95 -23.32 9.78
CA GLY A 52 6.43 -24.18 8.71
C GLY A 52 6.02 -23.45 7.42
N GLY A 53 6.21 -22.13 7.35
CA GLY A 53 5.96 -21.33 6.17
C GLY A 53 6.97 -21.58 5.05
N LYS A 54 6.60 -21.19 3.84
CA LYS A 54 7.47 -21.28 2.66
C LYS A 54 8.55 -20.21 2.73
N LYS A 55 9.77 -20.58 2.32
CA LYS A 55 10.86 -19.60 2.11
C LYS A 55 10.78 -19.03 0.70
N GLY A 56 11.00 -17.74 0.55
CA GLY A 56 11.05 -17.04 -0.73
C GLY A 56 10.41 -15.66 -0.66
N ASP A 57 10.31 -15.02 -1.81
CA ASP A 57 9.69 -13.73 -1.98
C ASP A 57 8.22 -13.89 -2.31
N VAL A 58 7.40 -12.94 -1.83
CA VAL A 58 5.98 -12.79 -2.14
C VAL A 58 5.84 -11.50 -2.92
N ALA A 59 5.40 -11.59 -4.17
CA ALA A 59 5.28 -10.45 -5.06
C ALA A 59 3.93 -9.73 -4.94
N GLU A 60 2.96 -10.37 -4.32
CA GLU A 60 1.61 -9.84 -4.14
C GLU A 60 1.61 -8.57 -3.27
N LEU A 61 0.74 -7.63 -3.62
CA LEU A 61 0.61 -6.35 -2.93
C LEU A 61 -0.04 -6.52 -1.54
N VAL A 62 0.71 -6.26 -0.49
CA VAL A 62 0.26 -6.30 0.91
C VAL A 62 0.23 -4.90 1.50
N GLN A 63 -0.73 -4.62 2.37
CA GLN A 63 -0.90 -3.33 3.07
C GLN A 63 -0.83 -3.50 4.58
N ASN A 64 -0.59 -2.41 5.30
CA ASN A 64 -0.57 -2.41 6.78
C ASN A 64 -1.88 -2.91 7.39
N ILE A 65 -3.02 -2.62 6.75
CA ILE A 65 -4.35 -3.08 7.20
C ILE A 65 -4.51 -4.60 7.17
N ASP A 66 -3.61 -5.33 6.49
CA ASP A 66 -3.65 -6.79 6.35
C ASP A 66 -3.01 -7.52 7.53
N TYR A 67 -2.21 -6.82 8.35
CA TYR A 67 -1.52 -7.46 9.48
C TYR A 67 -2.49 -7.99 10.52
N GLY A 68 -3.49 -7.18 10.91
CA GLY A 68 -4.53 -7.59 11.86
C GLY A 68 -5.28 -8.85 11.41
N PRO A 69 -5.90 -8.86 10.22
CA PRO A 69 -6.53 -10.05 9.65
C PRO A 69 -5.62 -11.28 9.61
N THR A 70 -4.34 -11.11 9.26
CA THR A 70 -3.38 -12.22 9.19
C THR A 70 -3.07 -12.81 10.56
N ILE A 71 -2.94 -11.97 11.59
CA ILE A 71 -2.71 -12.42 12.97
C ILE A 71 -3.93 -13.16 13.49
N LEU A 72 -5.14 -12.65 13.23
CA LEU A 72 -6.40 -13.30 13.64
C LEU A 72 -6.56 -14.65 12.95
N ASP A 73 -6.30 -14.72 11.65
CA ASP A 73 -6.37 -15.95 10.86
C ASP A 73 -5.37 -17.01 11.38
N LEU A 74 -4.14 -16.60 11.68
CA LEU A 74 -3.13 -17.48 12.29
C LEU A 74 -3.59 -18.01 13.66
N ALA A 75 -4.32 -17.18 14.43
CA ALA A 75 -4.86 -17.57 15.73
C ALA A 75 -6.16 -18.39 15.63
N GLY A 76 -6.69 -18.61 14.42
CA GLY A 76 -7.97 -19.31 14.21
C GLY A 76 -9.19 -18.46 14.65
N ILE A 77 -9.04 -17.14 14.66
CA ILE A 77 -10.09 -16.19 15.07
C ILE A 77 -10.67 -15.54 13.81
N GLN A 78 -11.99 -15.50 13.71
CA GLN A 78 -12.65 -14.86 12.58
C GLN A 78 -12.41 -13.34 12.57
N LYS A 79 -12.06 -12.81 11.41
CA LYS A 79 -11.89 -11.37 11.18
C LYS A 79 -13.23 -10.63 11.42
N PRO A 80 -13.26 -9.56 12.22
CA PRO A 80 -14.40 -8.65 12.29
C PRO A 80 -14.74 -8.02 10.94
N GLU A 81 -16.02 -7.77 10.68
CA GLU A 81 -16.49 -7.22 9.40
C GLU A 81 -15.96 -5.81 9.13
N GLU A 82 -15.69 -5.05 10.18
CA GLU A 82 -15.15 -3.69 10.10
C GLU A 82 -13.68 -3.63 9.63
N MET A 83 -12.96 -4.76 9.67
CA MET A 83 -11.58 -4.83 9.17
C MET A 83 -11.58 -4.93 7.65
N GLN A 84 -11.08 -3.90 6.98
CA GLN A 84 -11.00 -3.81 5.51
C GLN A 84 -9.81 -4.56 4.90
N GLY A 85 -8.81 -4.94 5.70
CA GLY A 85 -7.67 -5.72 5.23
C GLY A 85 -8.00 -7.20 5.01
N GLU A 86 -7.10 -7.90 4.32
CA GLU A 86 -7.20 -9.32 4.01
C GLU A 86 -6.03 -10.12 4.60
N SER A 87 -6.28 -11.34 5.03
CA SER A 87 -5.21 -12.21 5.52
C SER A 87 -4.27 -12.65 4.39
N PHE A 88 -2.97 -12.34 4.53
CA PHE A 88 -1.95 -12.86 3.62
C PHE A 88 -1.31 -14.16 4.12
N LEU A 89 -1.90 -14.81 5.13
CA LEU A 89 -1.43 -16.11 5.63
C LEU A 89 -1.33 -17.19 4.53
N PRO A 90 -2.27 -17.29 3.55
CA PRO A 90 -2.13 -18.20 2.43
C PRO A 90 -0.88 -17.94 1.60
N LEU A 91 -0.52 -16.67 1.35
CA LEU A 91 0.68 -16.30 0.62
C LEU A 91 1.95 -16.76 1.35
N LEU A 92 2.01 -16.60 2.67
CA LEU A 92 3.12 -17.10 3.51
C LEU A 92 3.26 -18.61 3.47
N LYS A 93 2.18 -19.33 3.26
CA LYS A 93 2.17 -20.79 3.08
C LYS A 93 2.53 -21.21 1.65
N GLY A 94 2.64 -20.25 0.73
CA GLY A 94 2.89 -20.48 -0.70
C GLY A 94 1.69 -21.04 -1.45
N GLU A 95 0.50 -20.78 -0.96
CA GLU A 95 -0.76 -21.11 -1.60
C GLU A 95 -1.08 -20.11 -2.73
N LYS A 96 -1.81 -20.57 -3.74
CA LYS A 96 -2.26 -19.67 -4.82
C LYS A 96 -3.43 -18.82 -4.33
N ALA A 97 -3.35 -17.52 -4.57
CA ALA A 97 -4.40 -16.56 -4.26
C ALA A 97 -4.79 -15.78 -5.53
N PRO A 98 -5.49 -16.41 -6.49
CA PRO A 98 -5.79 -15.80 -7.80
C PRO A 98 -6.65 -14.54 -7.69
N GLU A 99 -7.47 -14.45 -6.64
CA GLU A 99 -8.33 -13.29 -6.35
C GLU A 99 -7.63 -12.23 -5.50
N TRP A 100 -6.33 -12.38 -5.24
CA TRP A 100 -5.59 -11.37 -4.49
C TRP A 100 -5.58 -10.03 -5.22
N ARG A 101 -5.60 -8.95 -4.43
CA ARG A 101 -5.64 -7.58 -4.98
C ARG A 101 -4.47 -7.30 -5.93
N LYS A 102 -4.76 -6.49 -6.96
CA LYS A 102 -3.79 -6.02 -7.95
C LYS A 102 -3.50 -4.52 -7.84
N SER A 103 -4.12 -3.87 -6.88
CA SER A 103 -4.03 -2.43 -6.68
C SER A 103 -4.16 -2.09 -5.21
N LEU A 104 -3.52 -1.00 -4.80
CA LEU A 104 -3.59 -0.42 -3.47
C LEU A 104 -4.24 0.95 -3.56
N TYR A 105 -5.02 1.30 -2.55
CA TYR A 105 -5.61 2.62 -2.36
C TYR A 105 -4.87 3.37 -1.25
N TYR A 106 -4.67 4.65 -1.45
CA TYR A 106 -4.13 5.56 -0.45
C TYR A 106 -4.94 6.85 -0.42
N HIS A 107 -5.18 7.39 0.78
CA HIS A 107 -5.80 8.69 0.96
C HIS A 107 -5.15 9.42 2.14
N PHE A 108 -4.63 10.62 1.88
CA PHE A 108 -4.14 11.57 2.88
C PHE A 108 -5.03 12.82 2.87
N TYR A 109 -5.68 13.11 3.99
CA TYR A 109 -6.71 14.17 4.09
C TYR A 109 -6.39 15.26 5.12
N GLU A 110 -5.25 15.19 5.80
CA GLU A 110 -4.86 16.11 6.86
C GLU A 110 -4.19 17.37 6.29
N TYR A 111 -5.02 18.40 5.98
CA TYR A 111 -4.51 19.70 5.50
C TYR A 111 -5.56 20.81 5.74
N PRO A 112 -5.14 22.06 6.13
CA PRO A 112 -3.80 22.41 6.58
C PRO A 112 -3.47 21.80 7.93
N ALA A 113 -2.22 21.36 8.11
CA ALA A 113 -1.74 20.73 9.32
C ALA A 113 -0.25 21.04 9.54
N GLU A 114 0.33 20.51 10.61
CA GLU A 114 1.73 20.74 11.00
C GLU A 114 2.73 20.46 9.87
N HIS A 115 2.46 19.44 9.05
CA HIS A 115 3.37 18.98 8.01
C HIS A 115 3.17 19.64 6.63
N MET A 116 2.10 20.41 6.44
CA MET A 116 1.80 21.14 5.19
C MET A 116 1.82 20.26 3.92
N VAL A 117 1.51 18.97 4.05
CA VAL A 117 1.34 18.05 2.92
C VAL A 117 -0.06 18.20 2.34
N CYS A 118 -0.16 18.53 1.05
CA CYS A 118 -1.44 18.69 0.37
C CYS A 118 -2.26 17.41 0.39
N ARG A 119 -3.58 17.55 0.52
CA ARG A 119 -4.50 16.42 0.45
C ARG A 119 -4.37 15.71 -0.88
N HIS A 120 -4.31 14.41 -0.84
CA HIS A 120 -4.23 13.60 -2.04
C HIS A 120 -4.75 12.20 -1.81
N PHE A 121 -5.20 11.58 -2.86
CA PHE A 121 -5.51 10.17 -2.90
C PHE A 121 -4.95 9.55 -4.18
N GLY A 122 -4.81 8.24 -4.21
CA GLY A 122 -4.25 7.59 -5.37
C GLY A 122 -4.43 6.09 -5.39
N VAL A 123 -4.06 5.51 -6.51
CA VAL A 123 -4.00 4.08 -6.75
C VAL A 123 -2.59 3.67 -7.19
N ARG A 124 -2.12 2.56 -6.65
CA ARG A 124 -0.85 1.93 -7.02
C ARG A 124 -1.12 0.50 -7.47
N THR A 125 -0.66 0.15 -8.65
CA THR A 125 -0.62 -1.22 -9.19
C THR A 125 0.81 -1.74 -9.19
N ASP A 126 1.08 -2.94 -9.70
CA ASP A 126 2.45 -3.47 -9.79
C ASP A 126 3.38 -2.58 -10.61
N ARG A 127 2.84 -1.85 -11.60
CA ARG A 127 3.63 -1.04 -12.52
C ARG A 127 3.35 0.45 -12.43
N TYR A 128 2.11 0.85 -12.24
CA TYR A 128 1.71 2.24 -12.35
C TYR A 128 1.20 2.80 -11.03
N LYS A 129 1.41 4.10 -10.85
CA LYS A 129 0.84 4.88 -9.75
C LYS A 129 0.17 6.12 -10.32
N LEU A 130 -1.08 6.37 -9.91
CA LEU A 130 -1.84 7.58 -10.23
C LEU A 130 -2.20 8.28 -8.93
N ILE A 131 -1.84 9.56 -8.82
CA ILE A 131 -2.10 10.39 -7.63
C ILE A 131 -2.93 11.61 -8.04
N HIS A 132 -3.92 11.96 -7.24
CA HIS A 132 -4.69 13.20 -7.38
C HIS A 132 -4.53 14.06 -6.14
N TYR A 133 -3.95 15.22 -6.31
CA TYR A 133 -3.95 16.31 -5.33
C TYR A 133 -5.23 17.11 -5.51
N TYR A 134 -6.01 17.28 -4.46
CA TYR A 134 -7.33 17.89 -4.53
C TYR A 134 -7.49 19.07 -3.56
N ASN A 135 -8.54 19.88 -3.76
CA ASN A 135 -8.84 21.12 -3.06
C ASN A 135 -7.89 22.27 -3.37
N ASP A 136 -6.72 22.34 -2.74
CA ASP A 136 -5.82 23.49 -2.84
C ASP A 136 -4.99 23.49 -4.13
N ILE A 137 -4.72 22.30 -4.64
CA ILE A 137 -4.00 22.05 -5.90
C ILE A 137 -4.81 21.02 -6.66
N ASP A 138 -5.44 21.38 -7.77
CA ASP A 138 -6.06 20.37 -8.65
C ASP A 138 -5.02 19.87 -9.65
N SER A 139 -4.30 18.81 -9.26
CA SER A 139 -3.21 18.27 -10.06
C SER A 139 -3.17 16.75 -10.02
N TRP A 140 -2.83 16.17 -11.15
CA TRP A 140 -2.65 14.73 -11.29
C TRP A 140 -1.20 14.38 -11.58
N GLU A 141 -0.76 13.25 -11.03
CA GLU A 141 0.53 12.64 -11.33
C GLU A 141 0.35 11.18 -11.71
N LEU A 142 1.05 10.77 -12.76
CA LEU A 142 1.10 9.38 -13.24
C LEU A 142 2.56 8.96 -13.37
N PHE A 143 2.91 7.83 -12.77
CA PHE A 143 4.25 7.26 -12.83
C PHE A 143 4.23 5.82 -13.33
N ASP A 144 5.22 5.47 -14.14
CA ASP A 144 5.55 4.10 -14.50
C ASP A 144 6.71 3.63 -13.59
N LEU A 145 6.38 2.91 -12.55
CA LEU A 145 7.34 2.48 -11.52
C LEU A 145 8.41 1.51 -12.03
N GLN A 146 8.19 0.91 -13.20
CA GLN A 146 9.16 0.03 -13.83
C GLN A 146 10.24 0.83 -14.58
N GLU A 147 9.84 1.88 -15.30
CA GLU A 147 10.73 2.73 -16.08
C GLU A 147 11.30 3.89 -15.25
N ASP A 148 10.56 4.34 -14.24
CA ASP A 148 10.91 5.45 -13.35
C ASP A 148 10.61 5.08 -11.88
N PRO A 149 11.41 4.20 -11.28
CA PRO A 149 11.20 3.75 -9.90
C PRO A 149 11.40 4.86 -8.85
N SER A 150 12.00 6.00 -9.24
CA SER A 150 12.19 7.18 -8.38
C SER A 150 11.10 8.24 -8.58
N GLU A 151 10.09 7.98 -9.39
CA GLU A 151 8.92 8.85 -9.60
C GLU A 151 9.24 10.32 -9.91
N MET A 152 10.26 10.54 -10.76
CA MET A 152 10.74 11.88 -11.14
C MET A 152 10.09 12.43 -12.40
N ASN A 153 9.39 11.58 -13.18
CA ASN A 153 8.83 11.94 -14.47
C ASN A 153 7.32 11.77 -14.49
N ASN A 154 6.58 12.83 -14.16
CA ASN A 154 5.13 12.80 -14.28
C ASN A 154 4.70 12.59 -15.74
N LEU A 155 3.98 11.52 -15.99
CA LEU A 155 3.45 11.10 -17.30
C LEU A 155 2.01 11.57 -17.54
N TYR A 156 1.32 12.10 -16.54
CA TYR A 156 -0.07 12.49 -16.69
C TYR A 156 -0.25 13.53 -17.80
N GLY A 157 -1.20 13.28 -18.70
CA GLY A 157 -1.48 14.14 -19.84
C GLY A 157 -0.43 14.12 -20.97
N LYS A 158 0.59 13.24 -20.89
CA LYS A 158 1.54 13.06 -21.99
C LYS A 158 0.95 12.17 -23.09
N PRO A 159 1.30 12.38 -24.36
CA PRO A 159 0.84 11.54 -25.44
C PRO A 159 1.15 10.06 -25.21
N GLY A 160 0.17 9.20 -25.41
CA GLY A 160 0.29 7.74 -25.26
C GLY A 160 -0.01 7.23 -23.84
N THR A 161 -0.43 8.09 -22.93
CA THR A 161 -0.81 7.70 -21.55
C THR A 161 -2.33 7.75 -21.31
N GLU A 162 -3.12 8.05 -22.32
CA GLU A 162 -4.56 8.28 -22.20
C GLU A 162 -5.30 7.02 -21.71
N GLU A 163 -4.97 5.86 -22.28
CA GLU A 163 -5.66 4.61 -21.94
C GLU A 163 -5.32 4.16 -20.51
N ILE A 164 -4.03 4.14 -20.15
CA ILE A 164 -3.62 3.77 -18.79
C ILE A 164 -4.16 4.74 -17.74
N THR A 165 -4.23 6.05 -18.05
CA THR A 165 -4.83 7.05 -17.18
C THR A 165 -6.31 6.74 -16.93
N LYS A 166 -7.05 6.39 -17.97
CA LYS A 166 -8.46 6.03 -17.88
C LYS A 166 -8.67 4.76 -17.07
N GLU A 167 -7.85 3.73 -17.30
CA GLU A 167 -7.91 2.48 -16.54
C GLU A 167 -7.65 2.72 -15.04
N LEU A 168 -6.62 3.50 -14.72
CA LEU A 168 -6.27 3.80 -13.33
C LEU A 168 -7.31 4.69 -12.65
N LYS A 169 -7.91 5.64 -13.34
CA LYS A 169 -9.04 6.43 -12.82
C LYS A 169 -10.25 5.54 -12.52
N ALA A 170 -10.57 4.61 -13.39
CA ALA A 170 -11.66 3.66 -13.16
C ALA A 170 -11.38 2.76 -11.94
N GLU A 171 -10.16 2.26 -11.81
CA GLU A 171 -9.74 1.45 -10.66
C GLU A 171 -9.74 2.27 -9.37
N LEU A 172 -9.25 3.50 -9.40
CA LEU A 172 -9.28 4.41 -8.26
C LEU A 172 -10.71 4.65 -7.76
N LYS A 173 -11.64 4.90 -8.67
CA LYS A 173 -13.06 5.04 -8.36
C LYS A 173 -13.64 3.77 -7.72
N ARG A 174 -13.32 2.60 -8.28
CA ARG A 174 -13.73 1.30 -7.72
C ARG A 174 -13.23 1.12 -6.29
N LEU A 175 -11.96 1.51 -6.02
CA LEU A 175 -11.36 1.40 -4.69
C LEU A 175 -12.00 2.37 -3.69
N GLN A 176 -12.31 3.61 -4.10
CA GLN A 176 -13.05 4.55 -3.26
C GLN A 176 -14.44 4.04 -2.88
N GLU A 177 -15.11 3.35 -3.79
CA GLU A 177 -16.38 2.69 -3.51
C GLU A 177 -16.19 1.48 -2.57
N TYR A 178 -15.20 0.65 -2.82
CA TYR A 178 -14.89 -0.55 -2.03
C TYR A 178 -14.55 -0.23 -0.58
N TYR A 179 -13.73 0.81 -0.34
CA TYR A 179 -13.34 1.25 1.00
C TYR A 179 -14.33 2.23 1.65
N ASP A 180 -15.45 2.53 1.00
CA ASP A 180 -16.47 3.49 1.45
C ASP A 180 -15.88 4.88 1.77
N ASP A 181 -14.89 5.33 1.01
CA ASP A 181 -14.25 6.62 1.23
C ASP A 181 -15.24 7.77 0.98
N PRO A 182 -15.49 8.65 1.97
CA PRO A 182 -16.44 9.75 1.82
C PRO A 182 -16.06 10.75 0.72
N ILE A 183 -14.78 10.84 0.34
CA ILE A 183 -14.29 11.76 -0.70
C ILE A 183 -14.98 11.55 -2.05
N ARG A 184 -15.45 10.34 -2.36
CA ARG A 184 -16.19 10.03 -3.60
C ARG A 184 -17.46 10.86 -3.79
N LYS A 185 -18.00 11.43 -2.70
CA LYS A 185 -19.17 12.31 -2.73
C LYS A 185 -18.81 13.75 -3.04
N GLU A 186 -17.58 14.13 -2.80
CA GLU A 186 -17.06 15.49 -3.00
C GLU A 186 -16.34 15.62 -4.34
N PHE A 187 -15.63 14.55 -4.75
CA PHE A 187 -14.88 14.49 -5.99
C PHE A 187 -15.36 13.35 -6.89
N VAL A 188 -15.92 13.71 -8.03
CA VAL A 188 -16.26 12.75 -9.08
C VAL A 188 -15.05 12.64 -10.01
N ILE A 189 -14.46 11.46 -10.07
CA ILE A 189 -13.39 11.13 -11.01
C ILE A 189 -14.03 10.92 -12.38
N GLU A 190 -13.73 11.83 -13.32
CA GLU A 190 -14.15 11.77 -14.72
C GLU A 190 -13.23 10.92 -15.59
#